data_cf76013e08859d841dccc396a0078f4c
#
_entry.id   cf76013e08859d841dccc396a0078f4c
#
_cell.length_a   1.000
_cell.length_b   1.000
_cell.length_c   1.000
_cell.angle_alpha   90.00
_cell.angle_beta   90.00
_cell.angle_gamma   90.00
#
_symmetry.space_group_name_H-M   'P 1'
#
loop_
_entity.id
_entity.type
_entity.pdbx_description
1 polymer ?
#
loop_
_entity_poly.entity_id
_entity_poly.type
_entity_poly.pdbx_seq_one_letter_code
_entity_poly.pdbx_strand_id
1 'polypeptide(L)'
;MSTQRTASHRKMEHPYITIDSKIAKGIPVISGTRIRVIDIAIEYDRLGLTPDQIIDAHPHLKLESIHDALSYYYEKRNCFDEEIKNKMKIIETIARKKPSLLKKARG
;
A
#
# COMPACT_ATOMS: atom_id res chain seq x y z
N MET A 1 28.39 -0.24 18.74
CA MET A 1 28.12 0.09 18.02
C MET A 1 27.01 -0.29 17.35
N SER A 2 26.83 -0.98 16.87
CA SER A 2 25.79 -1.24 16.08
C SER A 2 24.60 -1.73 16.71
N THR A 3 24.68 -2.37 17.76
CA THR A 3 23.57 -3.02 18.26
C THR A 3 22.47 -2.21 18.67
N GLN A 4 22.71 -1.23 19.42
CA GLN A 4 21.62 -0.55 19.92
C GLN A 4 20.84 0.12 18.90
N ARG A 5 21.41 0.43 17.83
CA ARG A 5 20.64 1.08 16.90
C ARG A 5 19.49 0.25 16.48
N THR A 6 19.58 -1.02 16.65
CA THR A 6 18.53 -1.89 16.26
C THR A 6 17.21 -1.56 16.89
N ALA A 7 17.20 -1.45 18.17
CA ALA A 7 15.96 -1.24 18.87
C ALA A 7 15.34 0.11 18.57
N SER A 8 16.12 1.15 18.63
CA SER A 8 15.53 2.44 18.40
C SER A 8 15.16 2.64 16.98
N HIS A 9 15.84 2.00 16.08
CA HIS A 9 15.54 2.20 14.68
C HIS A 9 14.25 1.61 14.23
N ARG A 10 13.72 0.69 15.01
CA ARG A 10 12.49 0.07 14.64
C ARG A 10 11.39 1.04 14.40
N LYS A 11 11.31 2.10 15.16
CA LYS A 11 10.29 3.10 15.01
C LYS A 11 10.50 3.98 13.81
N MET A 12 11.73 4.00 13.33
CA MET A 12 12.06 4.88 12.20
C MET A 12 12.21 4.15 10.89
N GLU A 13 11.94 2.86 10.89
CA GLU A 13 12.13 2.06 9.69
C GLU A 13 11.32 2.53 8.49
N HIS A 14 10.18 3.13 8.75
CA HIS A 14 9.30 3.53 7.67
C HIS A 14 8.85 4.97 7.90
N PRO A 15 9.75 5.92 7.67
CA PRO A 15 9.44 7.32 7.94
C PRO A 15 8.34 7.90 7.06
N TYR A 16 8.03 7.23 5.95
CA TYR A 16 6.98 7.71 5.07
C TYR A 16 5.64 7.04 5.31
N ILE A 17 5.54 6.22 6.34
CA ILE A 17 4.30 5.50 6.66
C ILE A 17 3.74 6.01 7.99
N THR A 18 2.45 6.28 8.00
CA THR A 18 1.76 6.74 9.22
C THR A 18 0.70 5.73 9.63
N ILE A 19 0.64 5.45 10.91
CA ILE A 19 -0.41 4.61 11.48
C ILE A 19 -1.02 5.41 12.61
N ASP A 20 -2.22 5.93 12.40
CA ASP A 20 -2.86 6.81 13.36
C ASP A 20 -4.36 6.49 13.35
N SER A 21 -4.91 6.20 14.52
CA SER A 21 -6.32 5.84 14.61
C SER A 21 -7.25 6.92 14.07
N LYS A 22 -6.78 8.15 14.00
CA LYS A 22 -7.57 9.24 13.47
C LYS A 22 -7.48 9.35 11.95
N ILE A 23 -6.57 8.60 11.34
CA ILE A 23 -6.37 8.64 9.91
C ILE A 23 -6.63 7.23 9.38
N ALA A 24 -7.62 7.09 8.50
CA ALA A 24 -7.96 5.80 7.90
C ALA A 24 -8.14 4.70 8.94
N LYS A 25 -8.60 5.09 10.13
CA LYS A 25 -8.91 4.15 11.21
C LYS A 25 -7.72 3.31 11.66
N GLY A 26 -6.52 3.87 11.55
CA GLY A 26 -5.32 3.18 11.99
C GLY A 26 -4.73 2.25 10.95
N ILE A 27 -5.27 2.24 9.74
CA ILE A 27 -4.68 1.46 8.66
C ILE A 27 -3.44 2.20 8.16
N PRO A 28 -2.34 1.49 7.90
CA PRO A 28 -1.12 2.16 7.44
C PRO A 28 -1.35 2.92 6.13
N VAL A 29 -0.97 4.18 6.12
CA VAL A 29 -1.08 5.03 4.94
C VAL A 29 0.25 5.72 4.68
N ILE A 30 0.42 6.21 3.47
CA ILE A 30 1.58 7.03 3.14
C ILE A 30 1.39 8.37 3.85
N SER A 31 2.41 8.79 4.58
CA SER A 31 2.35 10.01 5.40
C SER A 31 1.89 11.21 4.58
N GLY A 32 1.00 11.98 5.17
CA GLY A 32 0.46 13.17 4.50
C GLY A 32 -0.63 12.87 3.49
N THR A 33 -1.06 11.63 3.37
CA THR A 33 -2.10 11.25 2.43
C THR A 33 -3.04 10.25 3.10
N ARG A 34 -4.08 9.86 2.38
CA ARG A 34 -4.94 8.77 2.81
C ARG A 34 -4.75 7.55 1.94
N ILE A 35 -3.68 7.53 1.16
CA ILE A 35 -3.38 6.40 0.29
C ILE A 35 -2.80 5.29 1.15
N ARG A 36 -3.45 4.15 1.16
CA ARG A 36 -3.09 3.04 2.04
C ARG A 36 -1.95 2.22 1.45
N VAL A 37 -1.11 1.71 2.32
CA VAL A 37 -0.02 0.84 1.90
C VAL A 37 -0.55 -0.36 1.12
N ILE A 38 -1.69 -0.93 1.57
CA ILE A 38 -2.24 -2.10 0.89
C ILE A 38 -2.62 -1.80 -0.56
N ASP A 39 -3.08 -0.58 -0.83
CA ASP A 39 -3.44 -0.23 -2.21
C ASP A 39 -2.21 -0.17 -3.09
N ILE A 40 -1.12 0.38 -2.58
CA ILE A 40 0.15 0.42 -3.30
C ILE A 40 0.67 -1.00 -3.53
N ALA A 41 0.55 -1.85 -2.51
CA ALA A 41 1.00 -3.23 -2.60
C ALA A 41 0.25 -4.00 -3.68
N ILE A 42 -1.06 -3.78 -3.78
CA ILE A 42 -1.87 -4.43 -4.79
C ILE A 42 -1.46 -3.95 -6.18
N GLU A 43 -1.26 -2.65 -6.36
CA GLU A 43 -0.86 -2.11 -7.65
C GLU A 43 0.47 -2.72 -8.10
N TYR A 44 1.39 -2.85 -7.19
CA TYR A 44 2.71 -3.37 -7.52
C TYR A 44 2.69 -4.89 -7.70
N ASP A 45 2.18 -5.61 -6.71
CA ASP A 45 2.32 -7.05 -6.64
C ASP A 45 1.27 -7.80 -7.46
N ARG A 46 0.06 -7.29 -7.51
CA ARG A 46 -1.03 -7.98 -8.19
C ARG A 46 -1.30 -7.42 -9.57
N LEU A 47 -1.16 -6.13 -9.75
CA LEU A 47 -1.43 -5.50 -11.04
C LEU A 47 -0.16 -5.31 -11.86
N GLY A 48 1.00 -5.56 -11.27
CA GLY A 48 2.26 -5.53 -12.00
C GLY A 48 2.78 -4.17 -12.37
N LEU A 49 2.33 -3.13 -11.67
CA LEU A 49 2.82 -1.79 -11.95
C LEU A 49 4.19 -1.57 -11.32
N THR A 50 5.07 -0.93 -12.06
CA THR A 50 6.36 -0.55 -11.50
C THR A 50 6.18 0.67 -10.60
N PRO A 51 7.14 0.97 -9.73
CA PRO A 51 7.04 2.18 -8.92
C PRO A 51 6.86 3.44 -9.74
N ASP A 52 7.49 3.54 -10.91
CA ASP A 52 7.30 4.69 -11.77
C ASP A 52 5.88 4.79 -12.29
N GLN A 53 5.27 3.66 -12.61
CA GLN A 53 3.88 3.64 -13.07
C GLN A 53 2.93 3.99 -11.92
N ILE A 54 3.29 3.59 -10.70
CA ILE A 54 2.47 3.94 -9.53
C ILE A 54 2.53 5.45 -9.30
N ILE A 55 3.69 6.05 -9.51
CA ILE A 55 3.82 7.51 -9.40
C ILE A 55 2.95 8.19 -10.45
N ASP A 56 2.90 7.64 -11.65
CA ASP A 56 2.04 8.21 -12.70
C ASP A 56 0.58 8.19 -12.28
N ALA A 57 0.16 7.16 -11.58
CA ALA A 57 -1.21 7.06 -11.09
C ALA A 57 -1.47 7.95 -9.87
N HIS A 58 -0.42 8.26 -9.13
CA HIS A 58 -0.53 9.06 -7.91
C HIS A 58 0.54 10.17 -7.94
N PRO A 59 0.39 11.14 -8.83
CA PRO A 59 1.48 12.10 -9.10
C PRO A 59 1.89 12.98 -7.93
N HIS A 60 1.08 13.05 -6.89
CA HIS A 60 1.44 13.84 -5.71
C HIS A 60 2.31 13.05 -4.73
N LEU A 61 2.55 11.78 -4.98
CA LEU A 61 3.41 10.99 -4.11
C LEU A 61 4.87 11.12 -4.55
N LYS A 62 5.75 10.81 -3.61
CA LYS A 62 7.17 10.76 -3.91
C LYS A 62 7.58 9.32 -4.13
N LEU A 63 8.59 9.14 -4.95
CA LEU A 63 9.08 7.80 -5.23
C LEU A 63 9.58 7.10 -3.96
N GLU A 64 10.24 7.85 -3.09
CA GLU A 64 10.71 7.25 -1.84
C GLU A 64 9.56 6.81 -0.94
N SER A 65 8.41 7.48 -1.02
CA SER A 65 7.24 7.05 -0.27
C SER A 65 6.71 5.73 -0.81
N ILE A 66 6.72 5.56 -2.13
CA ILE A 66 6.29 4.31 -2.75
C ILE A 66 7.22 3.17 -2.33
N HIS A 67 8.54 3.40 -2.38
CA HIS A 67 9.49 2.37 -2.00
C HIS A 67 9.35 2.02 -0.51
N ASP A 68 9.10 3.01 0.34
CA ASP A 68 8.92 2.74 1.75
C ASP A 68 7.64 1.94 2.00
N ALA A 69 6.58 2.26 1.27
CA ALA A 69 5.33 1.52 1.39
C ALA A 69 5.52 0.06 0.96
N LEU A 70 6.27 -0.18 -0.11
CA LEU A 70 6.54 -1.54 -0.56
C LEU A 70 7.42 -2.27 0.44
N SER A 71 8.40 -1.57 1.03
CA SER A 71 9.24 -2.16 2.05
C SER A 71 8.41 -2.58 3.26
N TYR A 72 7.49 -1.70 3.67
CA TYR A 72 6.60 -2.00 4.78
C TYR A 72 5.72 -3.22 4.46
N TYR A 73 5.22 -3.28 3.24
CA TYR A 73 4.41 -4.40 2.79
C TYR A 73 5.19 -5.71 2.88
N TYR A 74 6.42 -5.72 2.37
CA TYR A 74 7.21 -6.94 2.40
C TYR A 74 7.55 -7.37 3.82
N GLU A 75 7.79 -6.42 4.68
CA GLU A 75 8.09 -6.69 6.06
C GLU A 75 6.90 -7.33 6.77
N LYS A 76 5.70 -6.88 6.44
CA LYS A 76 4.48 -7.36 7.07
C LYS A 76 3.64 -8.22 6.14
N ARG A 77 4.28 -8.89 5.22
CA ARG A 77 3.58 -9.60 4.17
C ARG A 77 2.51 -10.56 4.68
N ASN A 78 2.82 -11.31 5.71
CA ASN A 78 1.85 -12.25 6.25
C ASN A 78 0.58 -11.57 6.74
N CYS A 79 0.73 -10.37 7.28
CA CYS A 79 -0.43 -9.62 7.76
C CYS A 79 -1.28 -9.11 6.60
N PHE A 80 -0.65 -8.79 5.48
CA PHE A 80 -1.38 -8.25 4.34
C PHE A 80 -1.98 -9.32 3.43
N ASP A 81 -1.40 -10.50 3.39
CA ASP A 81 -1.82 -11.53 2.44
C ASP A 81 -3.31 -11.84 2.49
N GLU A 82 -3.82 -12.02 3.68
CA GLU A 82 -5.23 -12.34 3.84
C GLU A 82 -6.10 -11.20 3.36
N GLU A 83 -5.73 -9.99 3.73
CA GLU A 83 -6.50 -8.82 3.36
C GLU A 83 -6.47 -8.59 1.85
N ILE A 84 -5.32 -8.79 1.23
CA ILE A 84 -5.19 -8.65 -0.21
C ILE A 84 -6.04 -9.70 -0.91
N LYS A 85 -6.00 -10.92 -0.41
CA LYS A 85 -6.80 -11.99 -0.98
C LYS A 85 -8.29 -11.64 -0.95
N ASN A 86 -8.75 -11.12 0.16
CA ASN A 86 -10.15 -10.73 0.28
C ASN A 86 -10.51 -9.59 -0.66
N LYS A 87 -9.62 -8.60 -0.79
CA LYS A 87 -9.87 -7.50 -1.70
C LYS A 87 -9.91 -7.96 -3.14
N MET A 88 -9.03 -8.87 -3.51
CA MET A 88 -9.02 -9.39 -4.88
C MET A 88 -10.28 -10.18 -5.18
N LYS A 89 -10.80 -10.91 -4.20
CA LYS A 89 -12.06 -11.63 -4.36
C LYS A 89 -13.20 -10.67 -4.62
N ILE A 90 -13.23 -9.58 -3.90
CA ILE A 90 -14.28 -8.59 -4.07
C ILE A 90 -14.21 -7.96 -5.47
N ILE A 91 -12.98 -7.64 -5.91
CA ILE A 91 -12.78 -7.06 -7.23
C ILE A 91 -13.25 -8.04 -8.31
N GLU A 92 -12.91 -9.30 -8.15
CA GLU A 92 -13.33 -10.33 -9.12
C GLU A 92 -14.84 -10.49 -9.14
N THR A 93 -15.46 -10.44 -7.99
CA THR A 93 -16.91 -10.57 -7.90
C THR A 93 -17.60 -9.41 -8.60
N ILE A 94 -17.09 -8.19 -8.39
CA ILE A 94 -17.63 -7.02 -9.06
C ILE A 94 -17.44 -7.14 -10.56
N ALA A 95 -16.28 -7.59 -11.00
CA ALA A 95 -15.99 -7.73 -12.42
C ALA A 95 -16.94 -8.73 -13.08
N ARG A 96 -17.25 -9.81 -12.38
CA ARG A 96 -18.16 -10.81 -12.92
C ARG A 96 -19.60 -10.34 -12.96
N LYS A 97 -20.03 -9.66 -11.92
CA LYS A 97 -21.42 -9.23 -11.84
C LYS A 97 -21.69 -7.92 -12.55
N LYS A 98 -20.72 -7.02 -12.56
CA LYS A 98 -20.89 -5.71 -13.16
C LYS A 98 -19.62 -5.28 -13.89
N PRO A 99 -19.33 -5.94 -15.00
CA PRO A 99 -18.10 -5.64 -15.73
C PRO A 99 -17.98 -4.19 -16.17
N SER A 100 -19.12 -3.58 -16.53
CA SER A 100 -19.10 -2.19 -16.98
C SER A 100 -18.73 -1.25 -15.85
N LEU A 101 -19.11 -1.58 -14.63
CA LEU A 101 -18.77 -0.76 -13.49
C LEU A 101 -17.27 -0.78 -13.25
N LEU A 102 -16.67 -1.95 -13.36
CA LEU A 102 -15.24 -2.06 -13.20
C LEU A 102 -14.49 -1.30 -14.29
N LYS A 103 -14.97 -1.38 -15.50
CA LYS A 103 -14.38 -0.64 -16.59
C LYS A 103 -14.41 0.85 -16.32
N LYS A 104 -15.54 1.33 -15.84
CA LYS A 104 -15.67 2.72 -15.50
C LYS A 104 -14.67 3.16 -14.45
N ALA A 105 -14.51 2.36 -13.44
CA ALA A 105 -13.59 2.68 -12.37
C ALA A 105 -12.16 2.78 -12.85
N ARG A 106 -11.82 2.05 -13.90
CA ARG A 106 -10.49 2.07 -14.44
C ARG A 106 -10.27 3.15 -15.47
N GLY A 107 -11.33 3.55 -16.08
CA GLY A 107 -11.26 4.49 -17.15
C GLY A 107 -11.04 5.85 -16.71
#